data_98b2e1ab9fb58234238d78b1cfd5a479
#
_entry.id   98b2e1ab9fb58234238d78b1cfd5a479
#
_cell.length_a   1.000
_cell.length_b   1.000
_cell.length_c   1.000
_cell.angle_alpha   90.00
_cell.angle_beta   90.00
_cell.angle_gamma   90.00
#
_symmetry.space_group_name_H-M   'P 1'
#
loop_
_entity.id
_entity.type
_entity.pdbx_description
1 polymer ?
#
loop_
_entity_poly.entity_id
_entity_poly.type
_entity_poly.pdbx_seq_one_letter_code
_entity_poly.pdbx_strand_id
1 'polypeptide(L)'
;MRKQWLGICIAAGMLAACTSDDGQQQTVSVPQPAVCNGPIVEISGADPRFEPLNATANQDYQRDGKSYKIVQDPSRFSQAGLAAIYDAEPGSNLTASGEAFDPTQLTAAHPTLPIPSYARITNLANGRMIVVRINDRGPYGNDRVISLSRAAADRLNTSNNTKVRIDPIIVAQDGSLSGPGMACTTVAKQTYALPAPPDLSGGAGTSSVSGPQGDILPVSNSTLKSEDPTGAPVTSSGFLGAPTTLAPGVLELSLIHI
;
A
#
# COMPACT_ATOMS: atom_id res chain seq x y z
N MET A 1 86.88 3.01 -24.89
CA MET A 1 86.48 4.44 -24.98
C MET A 1 84.97 4.53 -25.24
N ARG A 2 84.27 5.17 -24.28
CA ARG A 2 83.05 5.94 -24.48
C ARG A 2 81.88 5.21 -25.13
N LYS A 3 80.65 5.34 -24.67
CA LYS A 3 79.98 6.18 -23.66
C LYS A 3 78.55 5.56 -23.42
N GLN A 4 78.18 5.63 -22.23
CA GLN A 4 76.81 5.50 -21.70
C GLN A 4 75.72 6.19 -22.54
N TRP A 5 74.56 5.62 -22.54
CA TRP A 5 73.34 6.44 -22.32
C TRP A 5 72.25 5.58 -21.67
N LEU A 6 71.85 6.05 -20.50
CA LEU A 6 70.72 5.59 -19.72
C LEU A 6 69.42 5.88 -20.49
N GLY A 7 68.54 4.93 -20.49
CA GLY A 7 67.16 5.12 -20.81
C GLY A 7 66.31 4.47 -19.69
N ILE A 8 65.95 5.25 -18.71
CA ILE A 8 65.03 4.84 -17.65
C ILE A 8 63.61 4.92 -18.22
N CYS A 9 63.01 3.79 -18.52
CA CYS A 9 61.56 3.69 -18.74
C CYS A 9 60.89 3.28 -17.41
N ILE A 10 60.34 4.24 -16.71
CA ILE A 10 59.47 4.00 -15.56
C ILE A 10 58.12 3.57 -16.13
N ALA A 11 57.84 2.28 -16.15
CA ALA A 11 56.55 1.74 -16.39
C ALA A 11 55.79 1.76 -15.06
N ALA A 12 54.97 2.76 -14.86
CA ALA A 12 54.01 2.79 -13.77
C ALA A 12 52.89 1.77 -14.09
N GLY A 13 53.03 0.57 -13.53
CA GLY A 13 51.97 -0.43 -13.56
C GLY A 13 50.85 0.01 -12.63
N MET A 14 49.75 0.51 -13.21
CA MET A 14 48.49 0.58 -12.51
C MET A 14 47.93 -0.84 -12.37
N LEU A 15 48.07 -1.41 -11.18
CA LEU A 15 47.32 -2.58 -10.77
C LEU A 15 45.87 -2.13 -10.52
N ALA A 16 45.04 -2.23 -11.55
CA ALA A 16 43.61 -2.25 -11.38
C ALA A 16 43.27 -3.59 -10.74
N ALA A 17 43.07 -3.57 -9.41
CA ALA A 17 42.47 -4.68 -8.70
C ALA A 17 41.00 -4.75 -9.11
N CYS A 18 40.69 -5.58 -10.11
CA CYS A 18 39.33 -6.05 -10.34
C CYS A 18 39.00 -7.03 -9.23
N THR A 19 38.42 -6.56 -8.15
CA THR A 19 37.66 -7.43 -7.27
C THR A 19 36.39 -7.80 -8.03
N SER A 20 36.37 -9.01 -8.57
CA SER A 20 35.14 -9.65 -9.07
C SER A 20 34.29 -9.95 -7.87
N ASP A 21 33.48 -8.98 -7.49
CA ASP A 21 32.36 -9.21 -6.59
C ASP A 21 31.23 -9.74 -7.49
N ASP A 22 31.08 -11.07 -7.52
CA ASP A 22 30.02 -11.79 -8.20
C ASP A 22 28.69 -11.63 -7.43
N GLY A 23 28.37 -10.40 -7.08
CA GLY A 23 27.05 -9.95 -6.66
C GLY A 23 26.40 -9.29 -7.86
N GLN A 24 25.34 -9.89 -8.37
CA GLN A 24 24.48 -9.26 -9.37
C GLN A 24 24.22 -7.82 -8.98
N GLN A 25 24.92 -6.89 -9.62
CA GLN A 25 24.63 -5.47 -9.51
C GLN A 25 23.24 -5.22 -10.12
N GLN A 26 22.22 -5.33 -9.29
CA GLN A 26 20.96 -4.66 -9.58
C GLN A 26 21.33 -3.18 -9.71
N THR A 27 21.29 -2.67 -10.93
CA THR A 27 21.59 -1.27 -11.20
C THR A 27 20.51 -0.41 -10.54
N VAL A 28 20.77 0.01 -9.30
CA VAL A 28 20.02 1.07 -8.65
C VAL A 28 20.52 2.38 -9.29
N SER A 29 19.80 2.88 -10.28
CA SER A 29 20.11 4.18 -10.85
C SER A 29 19.57 5.26 -9.92
N VAL A 30 20.41 6.24 -9.58
CA VAL A 30 19.95 7.44 -8.88
C VAL A 30 18.95 8.16 -9.79
N PRO A 31 17.70 8.39 -9.33
CA PRO A 31 16.72 9.10 -10.15
C PRO A 31 17.18 10.52 -10.42
N GLN A 32 17.31 10.86 -11.68
CA GLN A 32 17.46 12.26 -12.06
C GLN A 32 16.11 12.98 -11.89
N PRO A 33 16.11 14.28 -11.57
CA PRO A 33 14.87 15.05 -11.55
C PRO A 33 14.12 14.85 -12.87
N ALA A 34 12.90 14.36 -12.80
CA ALA A 34 12.12 14.09 -13.99
C ALA A 34 11.68 15.40 -14.63
N VAL A 35 12.22 15.70 -15.80
CA VAL A 35 11.66 16.73 -16.68
C VAL A 35 10.49 16.10 -17.43
N CYS A 36 9.27 16.52 -17.09
CA CYS A 36 8.07 16.00 -17.73
C CYS A 36 7.85 16.70 -19.08
N ASN A 37 8.21 16.04 -20.16
CA ASN A 37 8.01 16.55 -21.53
C ASN A 37 6.62 16.21 -22.09
N GLY A 38 5.70 15.71 -21.25
CA GLY A 38 4.35 15.28 -21.63
C GLY A 38 3.32 15.57 -20.55
N PRO A 39 2.05 15.17 -20.78
CA PRO A 39 1.01 15.34 -19.79
C PRO A 39 1.31 14.54 -18.51
N ILE A 40 0.92 15.10 -17.38
CA ILE A 40 0.96 14.39 -16.11
C ILE A 40 -0.08 13.26 -16.16
N VAL A 41 0.36 12.04 -15.86
CA VAL A 41 -0.51 10.85 -15.86
C VAL A 41 -1.07 10.61 -14.48
N GLU A 42 -2.39 10.49 -14.38
CA GLU A 42 -3.03 10.04 -13.15
C GLU A 42 -2.92 8.52 -13.02
N ILE A 43 -2.40 8.07 -11.89
CA ILE A 43 -2.27 6.64 -11.57
C ILE A 43 -3.20 6.27 -10.41
N SER A 44 -3.78 5.09 -10.49
CA SER A 44 -4.59 4.50 -9.43
C SER A 44 -3.85 3.35 -8.75
N GLY A 45 -4.40 2.83 -7.68
CA GLY A 45 -3.82 1.69 -6.98
C GLY A 45 -4.14 1.66 -5.51
N ALA A 46 -3.19 1.23 -4.70
CA ALA A 46 -3.25 1.40 -3.25
C ALA A 46 -3.27 2.90 -2.93
N ASP A 47 -4.01 3.29 -1.91
CA ASP A 47 -4.10 4.67 -1.44
C ASP A 47 -2.91 5.00 -0.52
N PRO A 48 -1.94 5.83 -0.96
CA PRO A 48 -0.78 6.14 -0.15
C PRO A 48 -1.16 7.00 1.06
N ARG A 49 -0.84 6.52 2.24
CA ARG A 49 -1.04 7.23 3.51
C ARG A 49 0.19 7.12 4.38
N PHE A 50 0.37 8.06 5.28
CA PHE A 50 1.45 7.98 6.26
C PHE A 50 1.21 6.79 7.20
N GLU A 51 2.21 5.93 7.30
CA GLU A 51 2.23 4.80 8.20
C GLU A 51 3.57 4.75 8.95
N PRO A 52 3.57 4.46 10.26
CA PRO A 52 4.81 4.27 10.98
C PRO A 52 5.54 3.02 10.48
N LEU A 53 6.86 3.11 10.36
CA LEU A 53 7.67 1.97 9.93
C LEU A 53 7.65 0.85 10.97
N ASN A 54 7.55 -0.39 10.49
CA ASN A 54 7.67 -1.57 11.34
C ASN A 54 9.13 -1.78 11.77
N ALA A 55 9.41 -1.65 13.05
CA ALA A 55 10.77 -1.71 13.58
C ALA A 55 11.46 -3.06 13.33
N THR A 56 10.72 -4.16 13.40
CA THR A 56 11.27 -5.52 13.21
C THR A 56 11.52 -5.80 11.73
N ALA A 57 10.58 -5.45 10.86
CA ALA A 57 10.68 -5.72 9.43
C ALA A 57 11.75 -4.85 8.73
N ASN A 58 12.20 -3.76 9.35
CA ASN A 58 13.17 -2.81 8.77
C ASN A 58 14.57 -2.94 9.38
N GLN A 59 14.93 -4.10 9.89
CA GLN A 59 16.31 -4.42 10.26
C GLN A 59 17.02 -5.06 9.09
N ASP A 60 18.32 -4.75 8.94
CA ASP A 60 19.18 -5.45 7.99
C ASP A 60 19.21 -6.94 8.35
N TYR A 61 19.18 -7.80 7.35
CA TYR A 61 19.09 -9.24 7.56
C TYR A 61 19.96 -10.04 6.59
N GLN A 62 20.15 -11.31 6.92
CA GLN A 62 20.81 -12.27 6.04
C GLN A 62 19.84 -13.40 5.70
N ARG A 63 19.88 -13.83 4.45
CA ARG A 63 19.13 -14.98 3.96
C ARG A 63 19.89 -15.67 2.82
N ASP A 64 19.98 -16.99 2.90
CA ASP A 64 20.65 -17.82 1.90
C ASP A 64 22.08 -17.34 1.55
N GLY A 65 22.85 -16.92 2.58
CA GLY A 65 24.20 -16.41 2.44
C GLY A 65 24.33 -14.99 1.87
N LYS A 66 23.21 -14.33 1.55
CA LYS A 66 23.19 -12.93 1.10
C LYS A 66 22.77 -11.99 2.22
N SER A 67 23.44 -10.82 2.28
CA SER A 67 23.08 -9.73 3.18
C SER A 67 22.16 -8.75 2.46
N TYR A 68 21.08 -8.40 3.12
CA TYR A 68 20.09 -7.41 2.65
C TYR A 68 20.10 -6.20 3.57
N LYS A 69 20.42 -5.04 2.99
CA LYS A 69 20.40 -3.77 3.72
C LYS A 69 19.15 -2.99 3.38
N ILE A 70 18.43 -2.55 4.40
CA ILE A 70 17.22 -1.76 4.19
C ILE A 70 17.57 -0.38 3.65
N VAL A 71 16.85 0.03 2.62
CA VAL A 71 17.02 1.33 1.97
C VAL A 71 16.68 2.44 2.97
N GLN A 72 17.66 3.27 3.31
CA GLN A 72 17.48 4.36 4.27
C GLN A 72 16.87 5.61 3.65
N ASP A 73 17.15 5.84 2.38
CA ASP A 73 16.61 6.97 1.62
C ASP A 73 15.92 6.49 0.35
N PRO A 74 14.63 6.15 0.43
CA PRO A 74 13.86 5.71 -0.74
C PRO A 74 13.64 6.81 -1.79
N SER A 75 13.90 8.09 -1.47
CA SER A 75 13.78 9.18 -2.45
C SER A 75 14.80 9.08 -3.59
N ARG A 76 15.87 8.35 -3.35
CA ARG A 76 16.96 8.13 -4.31
C ARG A 76 16.97 6.72 -4.90
N PHE A 77 15.91 5.97 -4.66
CA PHE A 77 15.80 4.59 -5.13
C PHE A 77 14.95 4.51 -6.40
N SER A 78 15.45 3.80 -7.39
CA SER A 78 14.69 3.31 -8.54
C SER A 78 15.32 2.00 -9.00
N GLN A 79 14.51 0.99 -9.25
CA GLN A 79 15.00 -0.33 -9.63
C GLN A 79 14.18 -0.89 -10.78
N ALA A 80 14.85 -1.52 -11.73
CA ALA A 80 14.20 -2.26 -12.80
C ALA A 80 14.64 -3.73 -12.77
N GLY A 81 13.72 -4.63 -13.06
CA GLY A 81 13.98 -6.06 -13.09
C GLY A 81 12.72 -6.87 -13.33
N LEU A 82 12.85 -8.19 -13.24
CA LEU A 82 11.71 -9.08 -13.45
C LEU A 82 10.81 -9.11 -12.20
N ALA A 83 9.51 -9.10 -12.44
CA ALA A 83 8.52 -9.34 -11.39
C ALA A 83 8.26 -10.83 -11.20
N ALA A 84 7.89 -11.21 -9.99
CA ALA A 84 7.22 -12.47 -9.67
C ALA A 84 5.77 -12.17 -9.28
N ILE A 85 4.89 -13.15 -9.40
CA ILE A 85 3.54 -13.12 -8.83
C ILE A 85 3.56 -14.02 -7.60
N TYR A 86 3.17 -13.47 -6.46
CA TYR A 86 3.00 -14.22 -5.23
C TYR A 86 1.59 -14.83 -5.21
N ASP A 87 1.56 -16.14 -5.23
CA ASP A 87 0.33 -16.94 -5.38
C ASP A 87 0.19 -17.86 -4.17
N ALA A 88 -0.24 -17.29 -3.06
CA ALA A 88 -0.53 -18.02 -1.84
C ALA A 88 -2.03 -17.93 -1.52
N GLU A 89 -2.51 -18.92 -0.78
CA GLU A 89 -3.88 -18.91 -0.25
C GLU A 89 -4.08 -17.72 0.69
N PRO A 90 -5.24 -17.05 0.63
CA PRO A 90 -5.54 -15.93 1.52
C PRO A 90 -5.39 -16.30 2.99
N GLY A 91 -4.68 -15.48 3.74
CA GLY A 91 -4.50 -15.66 5.18
C GLY A 91 -3.59 -16.84 5.58
N SER A 92 -3.03 -17.59 4.62
CA SER A 92 -2.15 -18.73 4.91
C SER A 92 -0.80 -18.34 5.48
N ASN A 93 -0.32 -17.12 5.15
CA ASN A 93 0.97 -16.60 5.56
C ASN A 93 0.84 -15.20 6.15
N LEU A 94 1.63 -14.94 7.18
CA LEU A 94 1.87 -13.59 7.65
C LEU A 94 2.96 -12.93 6.81
N THR A 95 2.73 -11.70 6.42
CA THR A 95 3.73 -10.87 5.76
C THR A 95 4.76 -10.37 6.77
N ALA A 96 5.86 -9.80 6.30
CA ALA A 96 6.88 -9.22 7.18
C ALA A 96 6.35 -8.04 8.01
N SER A 97 5.29 -7.37 7.59
CA SER A 97 4.60 -6.36 8.39
C SER A 97 3.77 -6.96 9.54
N GLY A 98 3.55 -8.27 9.54
CA GLY A 98 2.70 -8.99 10.51
C GLY A 98 1.23 -9.09 10.10
N GLU A 99 0.87 -8.64 8.92
CA GLU A 99 -0.47 -8.74 8.35
C GLU A 99 -0.69 -10.11 7.70
N ALA A 100 -1.92 -10.60 7.67
CA ALA A 100 -2.25 -11.75 6.84
C ALA A 100 -2.15 -11.37 5.35
N PHE A 101 -1.54 -12.24 4.55
CA PHE A 101 -1.48 -12.03 3.11
C PHE A 101 -2.88 -12.13 2.49
N ASP A 102 -3.21 -11.15 1.64
CA ASP A 102 -4.44 -11.12 0.87
C ASP A 102 -4.11 -10.87 -0.62
N PRO A 103 -4.29 -11.86 -1.51
CA PRO A 103 -3.99 -11.71 -2.94
C PRO A 103 -4.88 -10.69 -3.67
N THR A 104 -6.01 -10.28 -3.07
CA THR A 104 -6.94 -9.31 -3.65
C THR A 104 -6.54 -7.86 -3.39
N GLN A 105 -5.63 -7.63 -2.46
CA GLN A 105 -5.09 -6.31 -2.15
C GLN A 105 -3.96 -5.93 -3.10
N LEU A 106 -3.77 -4.63 -3.33
CA LEU A 106 -2.69 -4.11 -4.17
C LEU A 106 -1.40 -3.99 -3.35
N THR A 107 -0.79 -5.12 -3.05
CA THR A 107 0.42 -5.23 -2.23
C THR A 107 1.57 -5.86 -2.99
N ALA A 108 2.77 -5.69 -2.46
CA ALA A 108 3.96 -6.33 -2.99
C ALA A 108 4.99 -6.63 -1.90
N ALA A 109 5.89 -7.58 -2.18
CA ALA A 109 7.06 -7.87 -1.39
C ALA A 109 8.31 -7.35 -2.09
N HIS A 110 9.18 -6.69 -1.33
CA HIS A 110 10.47 -6.21 -1.81
C HIS A 110 11.59 -6.54 -0.81
N PRO A 111 12.79 -6.93 -1.26
CA PRO A 111 13.85 -7.34 -0.34
C PRO A 111 14.32 -6.25 0.60
N THR A 112 14.36 -4.98 0.16
CA THR A 112 15.06 -3.92 0.88
C THR A 112 14.29 -2.61 1.05
N LEU A 113 13.16 -2.40 0.38
CA LEU A 113 12.36 -1.20 0.62
C LEU A 113 11.78 -1.19 2.03
N PRO A 114 11.62 -0.02 2.65
CA PRO A 114 10.98 0.09 3.97
C PRO A 114 9.58 -0.52 4.01
N ILE A 115 9.20 -1.10 5.15
CA ILE A 115 7.88 -1.69 5.40
C ILE A 115 7.22 -0.98 6.58
N PRO A 116 5.96 -0.53 6.45
CA PRO A 116 5.22 -0.39 5.21
C PRO A 116 5.71 0.82 4.40
N SER A 117 5.61 0.74 3.09
CA SER A 117 5.86 1.86 2.18
C SER A 117 5.04 1.73 0.91
N TYR A 118 5.13 2.71 0.02
CA TYR A 118 4.40 2.70 -1.23
C TYR A 118 5.36 2.87 -2.41
N ALA A 119 5.01 2.29 -3.54
CA ALA A 119 5.77 2.44 -4.77
C ALA A 119 4.86 2.44 -5.99
N ARG A 120 5.23 3.24 -6.98
CA ARG A 120 4.70 3.10 -8.33
C ARG A 120 5.43 1.95 -9.01
N ILE A 121 4.67 1.00 -9.52
CA ILE A 121 5.18 -0.08 -10.35
C ILE A 121 4.77 0.21 -11.79
N THR A 122 5.74 0.20 -12.68
CA THR A 122 5.53 0.39 -14.11
C THR A 122 5.88 -0.92 -14.84
N ASN A 123 4.92 -1.47 -15.57
CA ASN A 123 5.19 -2.55 -16.50
C ASN A 123 5.85 -1.97 -17.76
N LEU A 124 7.12 -2.34 -17.99
CA LEU A 124 7.91 -1.76 -19.08
C LEU A 124 7.53 -2.26 -20.47
N ALA A 125 6.73 -3.33 -20.55
CA ALA A 125 6.28 -3.87 -21.84
C ALA A 125 5.04 -3.14 -22.38
N ASN A 126 4.15 -2.65 -21.50
CA ASN A 126 2.88 -2.04 -21.90
C ASN A 126 2.67 -0.62 -21.35
N GLY A 127 3.57 -0.12 -20.50
CA GLY A 127 3.51 1.21 -19.90
C GLY A 127 2.47 1.37 -18.77
N ARG A 128 1.74 0.31 -18.38
CA ARG A 128 0.78 0.39 -17.27
C ARG A 128 1.50 0.69 -15.96
N MET A 129 0.86 1.53 -15.16
CA MET A 129 1.37 1.96 -13.86
C MET A 129 0.29 1.81 -12.80
N ILE A 130 0.69 1.33 -11.61
CA ILE A 130 -0.17 1.32 -10.43
C ILE A 130 0.65 1.68 -9.18
N VAL A 131 -0.04 2.11 -8.14
CA VAL A 131 0.53 2.19 -6.79
C VAL A 131 0.29 0.87 -6.07
N VAL A 132 1.33 0.35 -5.41
CA VAL A 132 1.24 -0.79 -4.50
C VAL A 132 1.76 -0.42 -3.12
N ARG A 133 1.26 -1.11 -2.10
CA ARG A 133 1.80 -1.04 -0.75
C ARG A 133 2.81 -2.16 -0.54
N ILE A 134 4.01 -1.81 -0.13
CA ILE A 134 5.07 -2.77 0.21
C ILE A 134 4.89 -3.18 1.67
N ASN A 135 4.50 -4.42 1.91
CA ASN A 135 4.23 -4.95 3.24
C ASN A 135 4.94 -6.26 3.55
N ASP A 136 5.77 -6.76 2.61
CA ASP A 136 6.45 -8.03 2.79
C ASP A 136 7.88 -8.01 2.25
N ARG A 137 8.68 -9.03 2.62
CA ARG A 137 10.06 -9.27 2.19
C ARG A 137 10.13 -10.35 1.13
N GLY A 138 11.07 -10.21 0.23
CA GLY A 138 11.30 -11.06 -0.92
C GLY A 138 11.05 -10.31 -2.23
N PRO A 139 11.27 -10.97 -3.36
CA PRO A 139 11.78 -12.33 -3.57
C PRO A 139 13.27 -12.46 -3.21
N TYR A 140 13.71 -13.68 -2.95
CA TYR A 140 15.10 -13.98 -2.60
C TYR A 140 15.76 -14.79 -3.72
N GLY A 141 16.61 -14.15 -4.50
CA GLY A 141 17.29 -14.81 -5.63
C GLY A 141 16.47 -14.78 -6.94
N ASN A 142 16.99 -15.49 -7.95
CA ASN A 142 16.35 -15.73 -9.26
C ASN A 142 16.03 -14.49 -10.10
N ASP A 143 16.90 -13.48 -10.08
CA ASP A 143 16.79 -12.26 -10.91
C ASP A 143 15.47 -11.48 -10.76
N ARG A 144 14.68 -11.80 -9.75
CA ARG A 144 13.42 -11.13 -9.45
C ARG A 144 13.65 -10.00 -8.45
N VAL A 145 13.08 -8.85 -8.75
CA VAL A 145 13.25 -7.65 -7.92
C VAL A 145 12.05 -7.36 -7.04
N ILE A 146 10.88 -7.89 -7.39
CA ILE A 146 9.63 -7.67 -6.67
C ILE A 146 8.70 -8.88 -6.83
N SER A 147 7.93 -9.18 -5.79
CA SER A 147 6.80 -10.11 -5.88
C SER A 147 5.50 -9.34 -5.73
N LEU A 148 4.63 -9.43 -6.72
CA LEU A 148 3.34 -8.73 -6.76
C LEU A 148 2.23 -9.65 -6.26
N SER A 149 1.26 -9.10 -5.55
CA SER A 149 -0.01 -9.80 -5.29
C SER A 149 -0.72 -10.09 -6.62
N ARG A 150 -1.66 -11.04 -6.60
CA ARG A 150 -2.46 -11.38 -7.79
C ARG A 150 -3.17 -10.15 -8.35
N ALA A 151 -3.85 -9.38 -7.49
CA ALA A 151 -4.55 -8.16 -7.90
C ALA A 151 -3.62 -7.11 -8.54
N ALA A 152 -2.42 -6.93 -7.98
CA ALA A 152 -1.44 -6.00 -8.54
C ALA A 152 -0.93 -6.47 -9.91
N ALA A 153 -0.63 -7.76 -10.04
CA ALA A 153 -0.18 -8.36 -11.30
C ALA A 153 -1.24 -8.24 -12.40
N ASP A 154 -2.50 -8.50 -12.08
CA ASP A 154 -3.62 -8.42 -13.02
C ASP A 154 -3.84 -6.97 -13.50
N ARG A 155 -3.79 -6.00 -12.59
CA ARG A 155 -3.91 -4.58 -12.94
C ARG A 155 -2.80 -4.10 -13.87
N LEU A 156 -1.57 -4.56 -13.65
CA LEU A 156 -0.41 -4.25 -14.49
C LEU A 156 -0.39 -5.08 -15.77
N ASN A 157 -1.21 -6.12 -15.88
CA ASN A 157 -1.11 -7.14 -16.91
C ASN A 157 0.31 -7.71 -17.00
N THR A 158 0.80 -8.22 -15.88
CA THR A 158 2.14 -8.81 -15.72
C THR A 158 2.06 -10.33 -15.60
N SER A 159 3.13 -10.98 -16.04
CA SER A 159 3.43 -12.40 -15.79
C SER A 159 4.69 -12.52 -14.92
N ASN A 160 5.05 -13.75 -14.56
CA ASN A 160 6.26 -14.03 -13.78
C ASN A 160 7.59 -13.63 -14.46
N ASN A 161 7.58 -13.20 -15.72
CA ASN A 161 8.76 -12.80 -16.46
C ASN A 161 8.65 -11.38 -17.02
N THR A 162 7.68 -10.61 -16.56
CA THR A 162 7.50 -9.23 -17.01
C THR A 162 8.54 -8.32 -16.33
N LYS A 163 9.25 -7.53 -17.13
CA LYS A 163 10.15 -6.52 -16.62
C LYS A 163 9.37 -5.30 -16.14
N VAL A 164 9.61 -4.92 -14.91
CA VAL A 164 8.98 -3.77 -14.26
C VAL A 164 10.00 -2.76 -13.77
N ARG A 165 9.56 -1.53 -13.52
CA ARG A 165 10.31 -0.52 -12.77
C ARG A 165 9.58 -0.20 -11.49
N ILE A 166 10.35 -0.05 -10.43
CA ILE A 166 9.92 0.24 -9.06
C ILE A 166 10.40 1.63 -8.71
N ASP A 167 9.50 2.56 -8.47
CA ASP A 167 9.79 3.93 -8.08
C ASP A 167 9.03 4.24 -6.78
N PRO A 168 9.72 4.41 -5.63
CA PRO A 168 9.06 4.68 -4.36
C PRO A 168 8.25 5.97 -4.34
N ILE A 169 7.15 5.94 -3.59
CA ILE A 169 6.33 7.10 -3.23
C ILE A 169 6.53 7.35 -1.74
N ILE A 170 6.97 8.55 -1.40
CA ILE A 170 7.19 8.96 -0.03
C ILE A 170 5.96 9.72 0.44
N VAL A 171 5.40 9.29 1.55
CA VAL A 171 4.24 9.91 2.17
C VAL A 171 4.68 10.64 3.42
N ALA A 172 4.53 11.95 3.45
CA ALA A 172 4.81 12.75 4.63
C ALA A 172 3.68 12.65 5.67
N GLN A 173 3.93 13.10 6.89
CA GLN A 173 2.94 13.08 7.97
C GLN A 173 1.68 13.90 7.67
N ASP A 174 1.81 14.96 6.86
CA ASP A 174 0.70 15.79 6.38
C ASP A 174 -0.06 15.16 5.21
N GLY A 175 0.33 13.96 4.76
CA GLY A 175 -0.26 13.25 3.63
C GLY A 175 0.26 13.71 2.27
N SER A 176 1.22 14.63 2.20
CA SER A 176 1.83 15.02 0.94
C SER A 176 2.68 13.90 0.34
N LEU A 177 2.67 13.77 -0.98
CA LEU A 177 3.35 12.73 -1.73
C LEU A 177 4.56 13.31 -2.47
N SER A 178 5.66 12.58 -2.44
CA SER A 178 6.90 12.92 -3.12
C SER A 178 7.67 11.67 -3.55
N GLY A 179 8.88 11.84 -4.06
CA GLY A 179 9.76 10.75 -4.46
C GLY A 179 9.65 10.38 -5.94
N PRO A 180 10.47 9.40 -6.38
CA PRO A 180 10.55 9.02 -7.80
C PRO A 180 9.23 8.52 -8.38
N GLY A 181 8.38 7.91 -7.54
CA GLY A 181 7.07 7.42 -7.96
C GLY A 181 6.08 8.52 -8.33
N MET A 182 6.34 9.75 -7.91
CA MET A 182 5.52 10.91 -8.25
C MET A 182 6.01 11.66 -9.49
N ALA A 183 7.13 11.23 -10.08
CA ALA A 183 7.67 11.86 -11.28
C ALA A 183 6.70 11.76 -12.45
N CYS A 184 6.23 12.90 -12.97
CA CYS A 184 5.28 13.01 -14.07
C CYS A 184 3.94 12.28 -13.83
N THR A 185 3.58 12.04 -12.58
CA THR A 185 2.35 11.37 -12.21
C THR A 185 1.65 12.05 -11.04
N THR A 186 0.34 11.87 -10.97
CA THR A 186 -0.49 12.16 -9.80
C THR A 186 -1.20 10.88 -9.36
N VAL A 187 -1.45 10.73 -8.07
CA VAL A 187 -2.22 9.60 -7.54
C VAL A 187 -3.67 10.01 -7.45
N ALA A 188 -4.55 9.21 -8.06
CA ALA A 188 -5.98 9.39 -7.95
C ALA A 188 -6.42 9.24 -6.48
N LYS A 189 -6.94 10.30 -5.89
CA LYS A 189 -7.56 10.22 -4.57
C LYS A 189 -8.90 9.51 -4.72
N GLN A 190 -9.12 8.45 -3.96
CA GLN A 190 -10.45 7.86 -3.83
C GLN A 190 -11.30 8.82 -3.00
N THR A 191 -11.96 9.74 -3.67
CA THR A 191 -13.03 10.52 -3.05
C THR A 191 -14.25 9.63 -2.97
N TYR A 192 -14.55 9.10 -1.78
CA TYR A 192 -15.87 8.59 -1.49
C TYR A 192 -16.79 9.82 -1.48
N ALA A 193 -17.54 10.02 -2.57
CA ALA A 193 -18.63 10.99 -2.56
C ALA A 193 -19.62 10.48 -1.51
N LEU A 194 -19.69 11.18 -0.38
CA LEU A 194 -20.78 10.96 0.56
C LEU A 194 -22.07 11.14 -0.24
N PRO A 195 -23.06 10.25 -0.12
CA PRO A 195 -24.35 10.45 -0.75
C PRO A 195 -24.86 11.84 -0.31
N ALA A 196 -25.31 12.62 -1.28
CA ALA A 196 -25.85 13.95 -1.00
C ALA A 196 -26.89 13.80 0.12
N PRO A 197 -26.85 14.65 1.15
CA PRO A 197 -27.90 14.62 2.17
C PRO A 197 -29.24 14.77 1.48
N PRO A 198 -30.30 14.05 1.93
CA PRO A 198 -31.61 14.13 1.33
C PRO A 198 -32.04 15.61 1.33
N ASP A 199 -32.49 16.06 0.19
CA ASP A 199 -32.89 17.45 -0.02
C ASP A 199 -34.15 17.72 0.83
N LEU A 200 -33.98 18.27 2.02
CA LEU A 200 -35.10 18.65 2.92
C LEU A 200 -35.72 20.00 2.54
N SER A 201 -35.24 20.62 1.46
CA SER A 201 -35.77 21.91 0.98
C SER A 201 -37.00 21.79 0.05
N GLY A 202 -37.49 20.55 -0.20
CA GLY A 202 -38.64 20.29 -1.05
C GLY A 202 -40.00 20.45 -0.36
N GLY A 203 -40.12 21.38 0.58
CA GLY A 203 -41.36 21.62 1.32
C GLY A 203 -42.05 22.97 1.04
N ALA A 204 -42.05 23.46 -0.17
CA ALA A 204 -42.93 24.58 -0.58
C ALA A 204 -43.17 24.56 -2.09
N GLY A 205 -43.81 23.52 -2.56
CA GLY A 205 -44.37 23.42 -3.91
C GLY A 205 -45.88 23.40 -3.81
N THR A 206 -46.53 24.56 -3.99
CA THR A 206 -47.96 24.65 -4.24
C THR A 206 -48.31 23.90 -5.51
N SER A 207 -48.75 22.68 -5.37
CA SER A 207 -49.54 22.00 -6.38
C SER A 207 -50.99 21.96 -5.93
N SER A 208 -51.79 22.83 -6.52
CA SER A 208 -53.20 22.80 -6.46
C SER A 208 -53.72 21.51 -7.11
N VAL A 209 -54.14 20.56 -6.28
CA VAL A 209 -54.96 19.44 -6.70
C VAL A 209 -56.27 19.55 -5.93
N SER A 210 -57.32 19.91 -6.65
CA SER A 210 -58.69 19.88 -6.19
C SER A 210 -59.10 18.42 -5.91
N GLY A 211 -59.25 18.07 -4.65
CA GLY A 211 -59.87 16.84 -4.19
C GLY A 211 -60.65 17.13 -2.90
N PRO A 212 -61.71 16.37 -2.55
CA PRO A 212 -62.73 16.79 -1.60
C PRO A 212 -62.18 16.92 -0.19
N GLN A 213 -62.63 18.01 0.45
CA GLN A 213 -62.37 18.39 1.82
C GLN A 213 -62.69 17.26 2.80
N GLY A 214 -61.68 16.80 3.50
CA GLY A 214 -61.84 16.13 4.79
C GLY A 214 -61.16 17.00 5.84
N ASP A 215 -61.90 17.51 6.82
CA ASP A 215 -61.37 18.34 7.89
C ASP A 215 -60.28 17.64 8.67
N ILE A 216 -59.01 18.06 8.48
CA ILE A 216 -57.92 17.67 9.36
C ILE A 216 -57.75 18.81 10.36
N LEU A 217 -58.19 18.59 11.58
CA LEU A 217 -57.92 19.49 12.68
C LEU A 217 -56.43 19.50 12.99
N PRO A 218 -55.79 20.66 13.20
CA PRO A 218 -54.40 20.72 13.57
C PRO A 218 -54.20 20.09 14.95
N VAL A 219 -53.40 19.03 15.02
CA VAL A 219 -52.98 18.43 16.28
C VAL A 219 -52.03 19.41 16.94
N SER A 220 -52.48 20.07 17.97
CA SER A 220 -51.69 20.94 18.81
C SER A 220 -50.70 20.11 19.60
N ASN A 221 -49.44 20.54 19.63
CA ASN A 221 -48.29 19.93 20.32
C ASN A 221 -48.44 19.89 21.86
N SER A 222 -49.55 20.33 22.39
CA SER A 222 -49.84 20.42 23.84
C SER A 222 -50.48 19.18 24.44
N THR A 223 -50.72 18.12 23.66
CA THR A 223 -51.40 16.90 24.14
C THR A 223 -50.44 15.71 24.36
N LEU A 224 -49.16 15.90 24.22
CA LEU A 224 -48.19 14.88 24.64
C LEU A 224 -47.78 15.13 26.10
N LYS A 225 -48.71 14.95 27.02
CA LYS A 225 -48.37 14.69 28.41
C LYS A 225 -47.92 13.24 28.49
N SER A 226 -46.63 13.04 28.60
CA SER A 226 -46.11 11.77 29.04
C SER A 226 -46.27 11.69 30.56
N GLU A 227 -47.33 11.12 31.02
CA GLU A 227 -47.42 10.61 32.38
C GLU A 227 -47.29 9.10 32.28
N ASP A 228 -46.06 8.63 32.39
CA ASP A 228 -45.80 7.26 32.77
C ASP A 228 -45.35 7.26 34.24
N PRO A 229 -46.19 6.85 35.18
CA PRO A 229 -45.87 6.92 36.61
C PRO A 229 -44.98 5.77 37.08
N THR A 230 -44.47 4.92 36.21
CA THR A 230 -43.72 3.73 36.61
C THR A 230 -42.28 3.71 36.16
N GLY A 231 -41.60 4.80 35.95
CA GLY A 231 -40.16 4.96 35.92
C GLY A 231 -39.29 3.74 35.55
N ALA A 232 -39.77 2.79 34.77
CA ALA A 232 -38.96 1.70 34.24
C ALA A 232 -38.18 2.18 33.02
N PRO A 233 -36.86 2.05 33.00
CA PRO A 233 -36.08 2.42 31.83
C PRO A 233 -36.51 1.56 30.65
N VAL A 234 -37.04 2.18 29.61
CA VAL A 234 -37.22 1.55 28.30
C VAL A 234 -35.83 1.13 27.82
N THR A 235 -35.55 -0.17 27.90
CA THR A 235 -34.39 -0.74 27.24
C THR A 235 -34.58 -0.60 25.74
N SER A 236 -33.99 0.41 25.17
CA SER A 236 -33.87 0.53 23.74
C SER A 236 -33.05 -0.68 23.27
N SER A 237 -33.72 -1.64 22.66
CA SER A 237 -33.03 -2.66 21.88
C SER A 237 -32.46 -1.98 20.66
N GLY A 238 -31.30 -1.34 20.84
CA GLY A 238 -30.54 -0.76 19.75
C GLY A 238 -30.15 -1.86 18.79
N PHE A 239 -30.12 -1.54 17.53
CA PHE A 239 -29.77 -2.38 16.41
C PHE A 239 -28.36 -3.05 16.54
N LEU A 240 -27.62 -2.80 17.59
CA LEU A 240 -26.33 -3.36 17.95
C LEU A 240 -26.37 -4.10 19.31
N GLY A 241 -27.43 -4.78 19.62
CA GLY A 241 -27.51 -5.62 20.81
C GLY A 241 -26.58 -6.79 20.72
N ALA A 242 -25.43 -6.71 21.39
CA ALA A 242 -24.64 -7.89 21.71
C ALA A 242 -25.50 -8.83 22.57
N PRO A 243 -25.43 -10.15 22.39
CA PRO A 243 -26.17 -11.11 23.22
C PRO A 243 -25.74 -10.97 24.67
N THR A 244 -26.66 -10.60 25.55
CA THR A 244 -26.39 -10.36 26.97
C THR A 244 -26.43 -11.60 27.84
N THR A 245 -26.58 -12.79 27.27
CA THR A 245 -26.57 -14.04 28.03
C THR A 245 -25.73 -15.08 27.32
N LEU A 246 -24.54 -15.30 27.86
CA LEU A 246 -23.79 -16.55 27.63
C LEU A 246 -24.52 -17.66 28.38
N ALA A 247 -24.93 -18.70 27.68
CA ALA A 247 -25.49 -19.89 28.29
C ALA A 247 -24.46 -20.50 29.27
N PRO A 248 -24.87 -20.88 30.48
CA PRO A 248 -23.97 -21.57 31.42
C PRO A 248 -23.70 -22.97 30.87
N GLY A 249 -22.48 -23.25 30.43
CA GLY A 249 -22.09 -24.58 29.94
C GLY A 249 -20.93 -24.63 28.95
N VAL A 250 -20.35 -23.51 28.56
CA VAL A 250 -19.26 -23.46 27.56
C VAL A 250 -17.86 -23.34 28.18
N LEU A 251 -17.71 -23.54 29.47
CA LEU A 251 -16.42 -23.59 30.15
C LEU A 251 -16.16 -24.99 30.72
N GLU A 252 -16.08 -25.99 29.87
CA GLU A 252 -15.33 -27.19 30.18
C GLU A 252 -13.95 -27.07 29.57
N LEU A 253 -13.01 -26.62 30.39
CA LEU A 253 -11.57 -26.72 30.15
C LEU A 253 -11.20 -28.21 30.21
N SER A 254 -11.06 -28.84 29.05
CA SER A 254 -10.41 -30.13 28.95
C SER A 254 -8.91 -29.96 29.21
N LEU A 255 -8.51 -30.21 30.46
CA LEU A 255 -7.12 -30.42 30.83
C LEU A 255 -6.68 -31.76 30.27
N ILE A 256 -5.98 -31.74 29.16
CA ILE A 256 -5.22 -32.91 28.70
C ILE A 256 -3.91 -32.90 29.45
N HIS A 257 -3.79 -33.88 30.37
CA HIS A 257 -2.54 -34.28 30.98
C HIS A 257 -1.69 -35.04 29.96
N ILE A 258 -0.45 -34.61 29.82
CA ILE A 258 0.63 -35.39 29.23
C ILE A 258 1.52 -35.88 30.34
#